data_6fbe743cbf18c4b130318a8123754828
#
_entry.id   6fbe743cbf18c4b130318a8123754828
#
_cell.length_a   1.000
_cell.length_b   1.000
_cell.length_c   1.000
_cell.angle_alpha   90.00
_cell.angle_beta   90.00
_cell.angle_gamma   90.00
#
_symmetry.space_group_name_H-M   'P 1'
#
loop_
_entity.id
_entity.type
_entity.pdbx_description
1 polymer ?
#
loop_
_entity_poly.entity_id
_entity_poly.type
_entity_poly.pdbx_seq_one_letter_code
_entity_poly.pdbx_strand_id
1 'polypeptide(L)'
;MIEFNELTDFIRKEFNRELNKYPIPKKPRYLYDPIRYTLKGAGKRIRPILVHLSGRAFQGDPDSIMKIALSVELVHNFTLIHDDIMDNDDKRRGKPTVHYQWDNATAILAGDGIFTMSQLIMSSISEQTDQLLRFFNQASLEVCEGQAMDKEYENNLTITSDDYLEMIEKKTGALLGACAALPAVLCDRTDITVEAMDIFGRNLGKGFQIHDDLLEIFGDPDKMGKSLGSDITEGKQTLMVIIAREHFKEEWAALSNDKGKKLEDYRNFFSRNEIEKEVRESAREYFKNAVQQIETLPPNQQIELKNFISMVQNRSS
;
A
#
# COMPACT_ATOMS: atom_id res chain seq x y z
N MET A 1 -10.97 19.13 21.35
CA MET A 1 -10.15 18.17 20.57
C MET A 1 -10.85 17.93 19.24
N ILE A 2 -10.17 18.07 18.13
CA ILE A 2 -10.70 17.70 16.80
C ILE A 2 -10.92 16.18 16.83
N GLU A 3 -12.09 15.69 16.40
CA GLU A 3 -12.29 14.25 16.24
C GLU A 3 -11.28 13.68 15.23
N PHE A 4 -10.84 12.44 15.41
CA PHE A 4 -9.81 11.83 14.56
C PHE A 4 -10.21 11.82 13.07
N ASN A 5 -11.49 11.59 12.79
CA ASN A 5 -12.01 11.64 11.41
C ASN A 5 -11.91 13.04 10.80
N GLU A 6 -12.20 14.08 11.56
CA GLU A 6 -12.05 15.49 11.13
C GLU A 6 -10.58 15.81 10.83
N LEU A 7 -9.65 15.31 11.66
CA LEU A 7 -8.22 15.47 11.44
C LEU A 7 -7.76 14.80 10.15
N THR A 8 -8.15 13.55 9.93
CA THR A 8 -7.77 12.82 8.71
C THR A 8 -8.36 13.42 7.45
N ASP A 9 -9.59 13.93 7.53
CA ASP A 9 -10.25 14.65 6.43
C ASP A 9 -9.57 15.99 6.15
N PHE A 10 -9.15 16.71 7.18
CA PHE A 10 -8.38 17.94 7.03
C PHE A 10 -7.04 17.66 6.35
N ILE A 11 -6.26 16.67 6.83
CA ILE A 11 -4.99 16.28 6.23
C ILE A 11 -5.19 15.90 4.76
N ARG A 12 -6.21 15.11 4.45
CA ARG A 12 -6.52 14.70 3.07
C ARG A 12 -6.84 15.88 2.16
N LYS A 13 -7.61 16.85 2.65
CA LYS A 13 -7.96 18.07 1.90
C LYS A 13 -6.74 18.94 1.63
N GLU A 14 -5.91 19.18 2.66
CA GLU A 14 -4.69 19.97 2.51
C GLU A 14 -3.69 19.29 1.57
N PHE A 15 -3.47 17.99 1.73
CA PHE A 15 -2.62 17.21 0.83
C PHE A 15 -3.11 17.30 -0.63
N ASN A 16 -4.40 17.08 -0.89
CA ASN A 16 -4.95 17.17 -2.25
C ASN A 16 -4.83 18.61 -2.81
N ARG A 17 -4.96 19.63 -1.97
CA ARG A 17 -4.76 21.02 -2.37
C ARG A 17 -3.31 21.25 -2.83
N GLU A 18 -2.32 20.77 -2.08
CA GLU A 18 -0.90 20.93 -2.42
C GLU A 18 -0.52 20.08 -3.62
N LEU A 19 -0.99 18.83 -3.73
CA LEU A 19 -0.79 18.00 -4.92
C LEU A 19 -1.34 18.65 -6.19
N ASN A 20 -2.52 19.27 -6.12
CA ASN A 20 -3.14 19.97 -7.25
C ASN A 20 -2.40 21.26 -7.66
N LYS A 21 -1.70 21.90 -6.72
CA LYS A 21 -0.87 23.08 -6.97
C LYS A 21 0.52 22.75 -7.49
N TYR A 22 0.95 21.48 -7.34
CA TYR A 22 2.28 21.09 -7.75
C TYR A 22 2.51 21.42 -9.24
N PRO A 23 3.59 22.14 -9.58
CA PRO A 23 3.80 22.68 -10.92
C PRO A 23 4.21 21.56 -11.89
N ILE A 24 3.25 21.02 -12.64
CA ILE A 24 3.53 20.04 -13.70
C ILE A 24 3.69 20.78 -15.02
N PRO A 25 4.83 20.67 -15.71
CA PRO A 25 5.07 21.34 -16.99
C PRO A 25 4.01 20.98 -18.04
N LYS A 26 3.71 21.90 -18.97
CA LYS A 26 2.72 21.67 -20.04
C LYS A 26 3.28 20.87 -21.22
N LYS A 27 4.60 20.82 -21.39
CA LYS A 27 5.30 20.16 -22.51
C LYS A 27 6.51 19.38 -21.99
N PRO A 28 6.87 18.25 -22.60
CA PRO A 28 6.12 17.60 -23.69
C PRO A 28 4.79 16.99 -23.19
N ARG A 29 3.73 17.11 -24.00
CA ARG A 29 2.39 16.61 -23.64
C ARG A 29 2.36 15.09 -23.48
N TYR A 30 3.15 14.38 -24.27
CA TYR A 30 3.27 12.92 -24.25
C TYR A 30 3.70 12.37 -22.85
N LEU A 31 4.49 13.15 -22.10
CA LEU A 31 4.89 12.81 -20.72
C LEU A 31 3.89 13.38 -19.69
N TYR A 32 3.58 14.67 -19.79
CA TYR A 32 2.89 15.35 -18.67
C TYR A 32 1.36 15.25 -18.71
N ASP A 33 0.71 14.94 -19.85
CA ASP A 33 -0.74 14.73 -19.87
C ASP A 33 -1.13 13.45 -19.12
N PRO A 34 -0.47 12.28 -19.31
CA PRO A 34 -0.71 11.07 -18.54
C PRO A 34 -0.39 11.25 -17.06
N ILE A 35 0.69 11.96 -16.71
CA ILE A 35 1.02 12.27 -15.31
C ILE A 35 -0.11 13.06 -14.66
N ARG A 36 -0.60 14.13 -15.29
CA ARG A 36 -1.74 14.90 -14.79
C ARG A 36 -3.01 14.07 -14.66
N TYR A 37 -3.24 13.16 -15.58
CA TYR A 37 -4.39 12.25 -15.56
C TYR A 37 -4.34 11.36 -14.31
N THR A 38 -3.19 10.75 -14.03
CA THR A 38 -2.99 9.87 -12.87
C THR A 38 -3.14 10.65 -11.56
N LEU A 39 -2.46 11.79 -11.40
CA LEU A 39 -2.43 12.53 -10.14
C LEU A 39 -3.77 13.20 -9.79
N LYS A 40 -4.65 13.45 -10.77
CA LYS A 40 -6.03 13.90 -10.55
C LYS A 40 -6.96 12.79 -10.03
N GLY A 41 -6.49 11.57 -9.92
CA GLY A 41 -7.27 10.45 -9.40
C GLY A 41 -7.66 10.64 -7.93
N ALA A 42 -8.92 10.35 -7.62
CA ALA A 42 -9.36 10.28 -6.23
C ALA A 42 -8.69 9.10 -5.53
N GLY A 43 -8.28 9.30 -4.27
CA GLY A 43 -7.68 8.26 -3.45
C GLY A 43 -7.97 8.48 -1.96
N LYS A 44 -7.91 7.41 -1.19
CA LYS A 44 -8.08 7.47 0.29
C LYS A 44 -6.92 8.19 0.98
N ARG A 45 -5.79 8.35 0.30
CA ARG A 45 -4.57 9.04 0.78
C ARG A 45 -4.05 8.48 2.11
N ILE A 46 -4.11 7.18 2.28
CA ILE A 46 -3.66 6.49 3.52
C ILE A 46 -2.21 6.80 3.83
N ARG A 47 -1.32 6.76 2.81
CA ARG A 47 0.12 7.03 2.96
C ARG A 47 0.41 8.48 3.36
N PRO A 48 -0.09 9.51 2.67
CA PRO A 48 0.02 10.90 3.11
C PRO A 48 -0.52 11.15 4.52
N ILE A 49 -1.66 10.54 4.89
CA ILE A 49 -2.22 10.67 6.24
C ILE A 49 -1.24 10.11 7.27
N LEU A 50 -0.67 8.93 7.05
CA LEU A 50 0.31 8.32 7.96
C LEU A 50 1.56 9.21 8.11
N VAL A 51 2.10 9.75 7.00
CA VAL A 51 3.24 10.69 7.04
C VAL A 51 2.93 11.89 7.94
N HIS A 52 1.74 12.50 7.77
CA HIS A 52 1.36 13.66 8.58
C HIS A 52 1.13 13.31 10.06
N LEU A 53 0.52 12.15 10.37
CA LEU A 53 0.33 11.72 11.76
C LEU A 53 1.68 11.45 12.46
N SER A 54 2.61 10.78 11.76
CA SER A 54 3.99 10.58 12.27
C SER A 54 4.72 11.93 12.42
N GLY A 55 4.60 12.82 11.43
CA GLY A 55 5.19 14.15 11.51
C GLY A 55 4.68 14.96 12.69
N ARG A 56 3.40 14.89 12.99
CA ARG A 56 2.79 15.53 14.17
C ARG A 56 3.30 14.92 15.48
N ALA A 57 3.45 13.59 15.53
CA ALA A 57 3.99 12.90 16.70
C ALA A 57 5.41 13.39 17.05
N PHE A 58 6.24 13.68 16.04
CA PHE A 58 7.60 14.17 16.22
C PHE A 58 7.75 15.70 16.15
N GLN A 59 6.67 16.44 15.93
CA GLN A 59 6.64 17.90 15.80
C GLN A 59 7.53 18.40 14.63
N GLY A 60 7.50 17.66 13.52
CA GLY A 60 8.25 17.98 12.31
C GLY A 60 7.72 19.24 11.63
N ASP A 61 8.61 19.90 10.86
CA ASP A 61 8.24 21.06 10.06
C ASP A 61 7.14 20.71 9.05
N PRO A 62 5.99 21.41 9.06
CA PRO A 62 4.84 21.07 8.22
C PRO A 62 5.13 21.07 6.71
N ASP A 63 6.00 21.95 6.23
CA ASP A 63 6.35 22.07 4.81
C ASP A 63 7.22 20.88 4.37
N SER A 64 8.20 20.49 5.18
CA SER A 64 9.05 19.32 4.96
C SER A 64 8.25 18.02 5.06
N ILE A 65 7.33 17.90 6.01
CA ILE A 65 6.38 16.76 6.12
C ILE A 65 5.48 16.67 4.88
N MET A 66 4.99 17.79 4.36
CA MET A 66 4.19 17.81 3.13
C MET A 66 5.00 17.32 1.92
N LYS A 67 6.28 17.72 1.82
CA LYS A 67 7.18 17.23 0.75
C LYS A 67 7.40 15.72 0.86
N ILE A 68 7.61 15.18 2.06
CA ILE A 68 7.68 13.73 2.29
C ILE A 68 6.37 13.06 1.82
N ALA A 69 5.23 13.58 2.24
CA ALA A 69 3.92 13.04 1.87
C ALA A 69 3.68 13.05 0.35
N LEU A 70 4.07 14.13 -0.33
CA LEU A 70 4.01 14.22 -1.80
C LEU A 70 4.92 13.19 -2.45
N SER A 71 6.18 13.07 -2.00
CA SER A 71 7.15 12.12 -2.56
C SER A 71 6.66 10.68 -2.45
N VAL A 72 6.18 10.28 -1.28
CA VAL A 72 5.67 8.93 -1.04
C VAL A 72 4.42 8.64 -1.89
N GLU A 73 3.48 9.59 -1.99
CA GLU A 73 2.29 9.40 -2.81
C GLU A 73 2.61 9.35 -4.31
N LEU A 74 3.64 10.07 -4.77
CA LEU A 74 4.13 9.96 -6.14
C LEU A 74 4.72 8.59 -6.41
N VAL A 75 5.58 8.04 -5.52
CA VAL A 75 6.08 6.65 -5.66
C VAL A 75 4.90 5.67 -5.70
N HIS A 76 3.90 5.82 -4.83
CA HIS A 76 2.72 4.97 -4.89
C HIS A 76 1.97 5.08 -6.23
N ASN A 77 1.83 6.27 -6.82
CA ASN A 77 1.19 6.41 -8.13
C ASN A 77 2.05 5.83 -9.27
N PHE A 78 3.38 5.94 -9.17
CA PHE A 78 4.31 5.27 -10.08
C PHE A 78 4.09 3.75 -10.06
N THR A 79 4.08 3.13 -8.86
CA THR A 79 3.87 1.67 -8.76
C THR A 79 2.52 1.27 -9.36
N LEU A 80 1.44 2.02 -9.09
CA LEU A 80 0.13 1.71 -9.65
C LEU A 80 0.08 1.75 -11.20
N ILE A 81 0.81 2.69 -11.84
CA ILE A 81 0.85 2.75 -13.32
C ILE A 81 1.57 1.52 -13.88
N HIS A 82 2.70 1.13 -13.27
CA HIS A 82 3.47 -0.01 -13.74
C HIS A 82 2.79 -1.33 -13.41
N ASP A 83 2.15 -1.46 -12.25
CA ASP A 83 1.32 -2.61 -11.91
C ASP A 83 0.18 -2.80 -12.92
N ASP A 84 -0.54 -1.72 -13.28
CA ASP A 84 -1.61 -1.78 -14.29
C ASP A 84 -1.14 -2.35 -15.63
N ILE A 85 0.13 -2.06 -16.04
CA ILE A 85 0.71 -2.63 -17.26
C ILE A 85 1.03 -4.11 -17.08
N MET A 86 1.67 -4.47 -15.94
CA MET A 86 2.11 -5.85 -15.66
C MET A 86 0.94 -6.80 -15.45
N ASP A 87 -0.17 -6.31 -14.89
CA ASP A 87 -1.40 -7.07 -14.63
C ASP A 87 -2.40 -6.97 -15.79
N ASN A 88 -2.08 -6.14 -16.80
CA ASN A 88 -2.95 -5.86 -17.96
C ASN A 88 -4.35 -5.36 -17.56
N ASP A 89 -4.41 -4.50 -16.55
CA ASP A 89 -5.63 -3.94 -15.99
C ASP A 89 -6.21 -2.83 -16.90
N ASP A 90 -7.40 -3.02 -17.46
CA ASP A 90 -8.06 -2.00 -18.29
C ASP A 90 -8.53 -0.78 -17.50
N LYS A 91 -8.90 -0.97 -16.24
CA LYS A 91 -9.52 0.07 -15.38
C LYS A 91 -8.98 0.06 -13.97
N ARG A 92 -8.79 1.25 -13.41
CA ARG A 92 -8.49 1.48 -12.00
C ARG A 92 -9.43 2.52 -11.40
N ARG A 93 -10.10 2.18 -10.31
CA ARG A 93 -11.10 3.07 -9.64
C ARG A 93 -12.16 3.61 -10.61
N GLY A 94 -12.65 2.75 -11.50
CA GLY A 94 -13.70 3.06 -12.48
C GLY A 94 -13.26 3.91 -13.67
N LYS A 95 -11.96 4.25 -13.78
CA LYS A 95 -11.38 4.99 -14.93
C LYS A 95 -10.42 4.09 -15.71
N PRO A 96 -10.27 4.32 -17.04
CA PRO A 96 -9.24 3.65 -17.82
C PRO A 96 -7.86 3.82 -17.17
N THR A 97 -7.02 2.77 -17.22
CA THR A 97 -5.61 2.85 -16.84
C THR A 97 -4.81 3.66 -17.87
N VAL A 98 -3.60 4.08 -17.53
CA VAL A 98 -2.81 4.93 -18.45
C VAL A 98 -2.49 4.18 -19.73
N HIS A 99 -2.06 2.91 -19.64
CA HIS A 99 -1.73 2.12 -20.83
C HIS A 99 -2.95 1.83 -21.72
N TYR A 100 -4.14 1.72 -21.14
CA TYR A 100 -5.38 1.55 -21.87
C TYR A 100 -5.87 2.84 -22.52
N GLN A 101 -5.70 4.00 -21.83
CA GLN A 101 -6.10 5.32 -22.35
C GLN A 101 -5.16 5.83 -23.47
N TRP A 102 -3.87 5.48 -23.41
CA TRP A 102 -2.83 5.84 -24.38
C TRP A 102 -2.19 4.59 -24.97
N ASP A 103 -1.04 4.19 -24.42
CA ASP A 103 -0.29 2.98 -24.76
C ASP A 103 0.71 2.63 -23.65
N ASN A 104 1.35 1.44 -23.75
CA ASN A 104 2.32 0.97 -22.77
C ASN A 104 3.55 1.90 -22.69
N ALA A 105 4.05 2.41 -23.81
CA ALA A 105 5.23 3.29 -23.81
C ALA A 105 4.96 4.60 -23.07
N THR A 106 3.76 5.16 -23.29
CA THR A 106 3.28 6.36 -22.58
C THR A 106 3.15 6.09 -21.08
N ALA A 107 2.62 4.93 -20.69
CA ALA A 107 2.46 4.56 -19.28
C ALA A 107 3.81 4.35 -18.57
N ILE A 108 4.76 3.67 -19.23
CA ILE A 108 6.14 3.49 -18.71
C ILE A 108 6.79 4.87 -18.48
N LEU A 109 6.78 5.75 -19.48
CA LEU A 109 7.37 7.09 -19.35
C LEU A 109 6.67 7.94 -18.27
N ALA A 110 5.35 7.82 -18.14
CA ALA A 110 4.61 8.53 -17.10
C ALA A 110 5.01 8.06 -15.70
N GLY A 111 5.15 6.76 -15.51
CA GLY A 111 5.64 6.17 -14.26
C GLY A 111 7.04 6.65 -13.91
N ASP A 112 7.99 6.54 -14.84
CA ASP A 112 9.38 7.00 -14.67
C ASP A 112 9.45 8.49 -14.34
N GLY A 113 8.63 9.30 -15.04
CA GLY A 113 8.51 10.73 -14.79
C GLY A 113 8.00 11.04 -13.39
N ILE A 114 6.96 10.33 -12.92
CA ILE A 114 6.42 10.50 -11.55
C ILE A 114 7.45 10.07 -10.51
N PHE A 115 8.14 8.94 -10.72
CA PHE A 115 9.22 8.50 -9.82
C PHE A 115 10.34 9.55 -9.73
N THR A 116 10.80 10.08 -10.88
CA THR A 116 11.81 11.14 -10.90
C THR A 116 11.34 12.41 -10.19
N MET A 117 10.08 12.82 -10.39
CA MET A 117 9.48 13.96 -9.68
C MET A 117 9.47 13.74 -8.17
N SER A 118 9.21 12.52 -7.70
CA SER A 118 9.25 12.20 -6.27
C SER A 118 10.63 12.42 -5.68
N GLN A 119 11.68 12.03 -6.40
CA GLN A 119 13.09 12.23 -6.00
C GLN A 119 13.44 13.72 -5.91
N LEU A 120 13.01 14.52 -6.89
CA LEU A 120 13.22 15.96 -6.90
C LEU A 120 12.57 16.66 -5.72
N ILE A 121 11.35 16.23 -5.32
CA ILE A 121 10.68 16.78 -4.15
C ILE A 121 11.43 16.38 -2.88
N MET A 122 11.75 15.10 -2.70
CA MET A 122 12.47 14.62 -1.51
C MET A 122 13.81 15.33 -1.35
N SER A 123 14.61 15.49 -2.44
CA SER A 123 15.89 16.17 -2.42
C SER A 123 15.81 17.67 -2.16
N SER A 124 14.62 18.28 -2.24
CA SER A 124 14.39 19.70 -1.92
C SER A 124 14.20 19.99 -0.44
N ILE A 125 14.19 18.96 0.41
CA ILE A 125 14.18 19.09 1.87
C ILE A 125 15.62 19.36 2.30
N SER A 126 15.86 20.44 3.07
CA SER A 126 17.20 20.85 3.49
C SER A 126 17.70 20.08 4.72
N GLU A 127 16.78 19.64 5.57
CA GLU A 127 17.09 18.91 6.79
C GLU A 127 17.27 17.42 6.49
N GLN A 128 18.36 16.82 6.97
CA GLN A 128 18.62 15.37 6.88
C GLN A 128 18.51 14.80 5.45
N THR A 129 18.77 15.59 4.41
CA THR A 129 18.52 15.26 2.99
C THR A 129 19.14 13.93 2.58
N ASP A 130 20.38 13.64 2.95
CA ASP A 130 21.07 12.39 2.59
C ASP A 130 20.40 11.18 3.24
N GLN A 131 20.08 11.27 4.52
CA GLN A 131 19.41 10.17 5.27
C GLN A 131 18.00 9.95 4.76
N LEU A 132 17.23 11.02 4.49
CA LEU A 132 15.89 10.92 3.90
C LEU A 132 15.94 10.24 2.54
N LEU A 133 16.86 10.64 1.65
CA LEU A 133 17.01 10.05 0.33
C LEU A 133 17.43 8.57 0.41
N ARG A 134 18.37 8.22 1.29
CA ARG A 134 18.79 6.82 1.47
C ARG A 134 17.63 5.96 1.92
N PHE A 135 16.91 6.38 2.96
CA PHE A 135 15.77 5.61 3.48
C PHE A 135 14.66 5.47 2.44
N PHE A 136 14.30 6.57 1.80
CA PHE A 136 13.25 6.62 0.77
C PHE A 136 13.57 5.74 -0.44
N ASN A 137 14.82 5.79 -0.92
CA ASN A 137 15.25 4.99 -2.06
C ASN A 137 15.35 3.51 -1.72
N GLN A 138 15.81 3.16 -0.50
CA GLN A 138 15.82 1.77 -0.04
C GLN A 138 14.40 1.20 0.00
N ALA A 139 13.45 1.92 0.60
CA ALA A 139 12.05 1.50 0.62
C ALA A 139 11.45 1.40 -0.79
N SER A 140 11.82 2.31 -1.70
CA SER A 140 11.35 2.26 -3.10
C SER A 140 11.91 1.05 -3.84
N LEU A 141 13.16 0.67 -3.60
CA LEU A 141 13.77 -0.54 -4.16
C LEU A 141 13.07 -1.80 -3.64
N GLU A 142 12.81 -1.86 -2.33
CA GLU A 142 12.09 -2.99 -1.72
C GLU A 142 10.69 -3.16 -2.31
N VAL A 143 9.98 -2.07 -2.62
CA VAL A 143 8.69 -2.15 -3.33
C VAL A 143 8.85 -2.79 -4.72
N CYS A 144 9.91 -2.45 -5.46
CA CYS A 144 10.20 -3.08 -6.76
C CYS A 144 10.53 -4.58 -6.60
N GLU A 145 11.32 -4.94 -5.57
CA GLU A 145 11.61 -6.34 -5.25
C GLU A 145 10.33 -7.10 -4.91
N GLY A 146 9.46 -6.52 -4.06
CA GLY A 146 8.18 -7.12 -3.71
C GLY A 146 7.25 -7.32 -4.91
N GLN A 147 7.23 -6.38 -5.85
CA GLN A 147 6.48 -6.54 -7.10
C GLN A 147 7.08 -7.62 -8.00
N ALA A 148 8.42 -7.74 -8.05
CA ALA A 148 9.07 -8.82 -8.78
C ALA A 148 8.73 -10.19 -8.20
N MET A 149 8.77 -10.33 -6.86
CA MET A 149 8.36 -11.55 -6.16
C MET A 149 6.89 -11.89 -6.45
N ASP A 150 5.99 -10.90 -6.40
CA ASP A 150 4.56 -11.10 -6.72
C ASP A 150 4.38 -11.71 -8.13
N LYS A 151 5.10 -11.20 -9.13
CA LYS A 151 5.09 -11.74 -10.49
C LYS A 151 5.73 -13.14 -10.61
N GLU A 152 6.81 -13.40 -9.88
CA GLU A 152 7.46 -14.72 -9.86
C GLU A 152 6.59 -15.79 -9.16
N TYR A 153 5.73 -15.36 -8.22
CA TYR A 153 4.89 -16.24 -7.42
C TYR A 153 3.56 -16.59 -8.10
N GLU A 154 3.17 -15.87 -9.14
CA GLU A 154 1.98 -16.19 -9.92
C GLU A 154 2.03 -17.64 -10.45
N ASN A 155 0.99 -18.42 -10.19
CA ASN A 155 0.91 -19.84 -10.57
C ASN A 155 2.03 -20.74 -10.01
N ASN A 156 2.85 -20.25 -9.08
CA ASN A 156 3.90 -21.05 -8.45
C ASN A 156 3.35 -21.79 -7.22
N LEU A 157 3.12 -23.10 -7.38
CA LEU A 157 2.54 -23.93 -6.32
C LEU A 157 3.54 -24.34 -5.22
N THR A 158 4.78 -23.85 -5.25
CA THR A 158 5.80 -24.15 -4.22
C THR A 158 5.93 -23.04 -3.17
N ILE A 159 5.28 -21.90 -3.39
CA ILE A 159 5.32 -20.73 -2.48
C ILE A 159 4.74 -21.09 -1.12
N THR A 160 5.47 -20.74 -0.07
CA THR A 160 5.10 -20.94 1.33
C THR A 160 4.43 -19.69 1.91
N SER A 161 3.85 -19.83 3.10
CA SER A 161 3.31 -18.68 3.84
C SER A 161 4.40 -17.64 4.16
N ASP A 162 5.64 -18.08 4.46
CA ASP A 162 6.76 -17.17 4.72
C ASP A 162 7.15 -16.37 3.47
N ASP A 163 7.20 -17.01 2.30
CA ASP A 163 7.45 -16.34 1.01
C ASP A 163 6.39 -15.26 0.72
N TYR A 164 5.11 -15.59 0.93
CA TYR A 164 4.02 -14.62 0.79
C TYR A 164 4.18 -13.45 1.76
N LEU A 165 4.51 -13.71 3.03
CA LEU A 165 4.67 -12.66 4.05
C LEU A 165 5.87 -11.76 3.76
N GLU A 166 6.97 -12.29 3.21
CA GLU A 166 8.10 -11.49 2.74
C GLU A 166 7.70 -10.62 1.55
N MET A 167 7.01 -11.19 0.57
CA MET A 167 6.56 -10.47 -0.61
C MET A 167 5.66 -9.28 -0.24
N ILE A 168 4.64 -9.47 0.60
CA ILE A 168 3.74 -8.37 1.00
C ILE A 168 4.43 -7.35 1.92
N GLU A 169 5.42 -7.77 2.71
CA GLU A 169 6.25 -6.84 3.49
C GLU A 169 7.01 -5.90 2.56
N LYS A 170 7.62 -6.41 1.50
CA LYS A 170 8.33 -5.59 0.51
C LYS A 170 7.37 -4.78 -0.35
N LYS A 171 6.37 -5.42 -0.99
CA LYS A 171 5.44 -4.75 -1.92
C LYS A 171 4.59 -3.67 -1.26
N THR A 172 4.08 -3.93 -0.06
CA THR A 172 3.13 -3.04 0.64
C THR A 172 3.73 -2.44 1.90
N GLY A 173 4.42 -3.24 2.70
CA GLY A 173 4.95 -2.86 4.01
C GLY A 173 6.07 -1.83 3.91
N ALA A 174 7.03 -1.98 3.00
CA ALA A 174 8.20 -1.10 2.89
C ALA A 174 7.82 0.38 2.72
N LEU A 175 6.87 0.68 1.83
CA LEU A 175 6.43 2.07 1.62
C LEU A 175 5.61 2.61 2.81
N LEU A 176 4.85 1.78 3.53
CA LEU A 176 4.17 2.19 4.77
C LEU A 176 5.16 2.36 5.92
N GLY A 177 6.21 1.54 5.98
CA GLY A 177 7.36 1.74 6.86
C GLY A 177 8.01 3.10 6.64
N ALA A 178 8.30 3.43 5.38
CA ALA A 178 8.83 4.73 5.02
C ALA A 178 7.89 5.89 5.39
N CYS A 179 6.58 5.74 5.20
CA CYS A 179 5.61 6.77 5.63
C CYS A 179 5.68 7.06 7.12
N ALA A 180 5.91 6.05 7.94
CA ALA A 180 5.99 6.20 9.38
C ALA A 180 7.39 6.68 9.83
N ALA A 181 8.47 6.18 9.24
CA ALA A 181 9.84 6.43 9.68
C ALA A 181 10.44 7.74 9.14
N LEU A 182 10.15 8.15 7.89
CA LEU A 182 10.75 9.37 7.30
C LEU A 182 10.54 10.63 8.14
N PRO A 183 9.36 10.86 8.80
CA PRO A 183 9.22 11.97 9.72
C PRO A 183 10.12 11.89 10.95
N ALA A 184 10.43 10.68 11.44
CA ALA A 184 11.38 10.51 12.53
C ALA A 184 12.82 10.81 12.08
N VAL A 185 13.21 10.40 10.86
CA VAL A 185 14.49 10.77 10.23
C VAL A 185 14.59 12.28 10.08
N LEU A 186 13.57 12.94 9.52
CA LEU A 186 13.51 14.40 9.37
C LEU A 186 13.78 15.13 10.69
N CYS A 187 13.19 14.61 11.78
CA CYS A 187 13.28 15.20 13.12
C CYS A 187 14.52 14.73 13.92
N ASP A 188 15.49 14.13 13.26
CA ASP A 188 16.76 13.67 13.87
C ASP A 188 16.53 12.78 15.12
N ARG A 189 15.56 11.86 15.03
CA ARG A 189 15.29 10.90 16.10
C ARG A 189 16.32 9.79 16.09
N THR A 190 16.47 9.12 17.24
CA THR A 190 17.44 8.01 17.39
C THR A 190 17.11 6.88 16.40
N ASP A 191 18.14 6.11 15.99
CA ASP A 191 17.99 4.96 15.10
C ASP A 191 16.95 3.97 15.63
N ILE A 192 16.90 3.74 16.96
CA ILE A 192 15.90 2.91 17.61
C ILE A 192 14.47 3.40 17.35
N THR A 193 14.26 4.73 17.39
CA THR A 193 12.94 5.31 17.10
C THR A 193 12.59 5.18 15.63
N VAL A 194 13.55 5.42 14.73
CA VAL A 194 13.37 5.28 13.29
C VAL A 194 13.03 3.83 12.93
N GLU A 195 13.77 2.86 13.48
CA GLU A 195 13.54 1.43 13.29
C GLU A 195 12.16 0.99 13.82
N ALA A 196 11.79 1.43 15.03
CA ALA A 196 10.47 1.13 15.58
C ALA A 196 9.34 1.65 14.71
N MET A 197 9.48 2.85 14.12
CA MET A 197 8.51 3.43 13.20
C MET A 197 8.47 2.70 11.85
N ASP A 198 9.62 2.25 11.33
CA ASP A 198 9.66 1.42 10.13
C ASP A 198 8.94 0.08 10.35
N ILE A 199 9.28 -0.63 11.42
CA ILE A 199 8.65 -1.90 11.80
C ILE A 199 7.14 -1.71 12.05
N PHE A 200 6.73 -0.61 12.67
CA PHE A 200 5.32 -0.23 12.81
C PHE A 200 4.61 -0.16 11.46
N GLY A 201 5.17 0.59 10.51
CA GLY A 201 4.58 0.74 9.17
C GLY A 201 4.57 -0.55 8.36
N ARG A 202 5.62 -1.38 8.47
CA ARG A 202 5.70 -2.70 7.82
C ARG A 202 4.64 -3.66 8.36
N ASN A 203 4.48 -3.76 9.68
CA ASN A 203 3.42 -4.58 10.28
C ASN A 203 2.02 -4.09 9.89
N LEU A 204 1.81 -2.76 9.88
CA LEU A 204 0.57 -2.17 9.38
C LEU A 204 0.31 -2.59 7.91
N GLY A 205 1.35 -2.59 7.08
CA GLY A 205 1.28 -2.98 5.67
C GLY A 205 0.95 -4.45 5.47
N LYS A 206 1.56 -5.35 6.24
CA LYS A 206 1.22 -6.78 6.21
C LYS A 206 -0.23 -7.03 6.63
N GLY A 207 -0.64 -6.48 7.77
CA GLY A 207 -2.04 -6.60 8.21
C GLY A 207 -3.05 -6.03 7.21
N PHE A 208 -2.69 -4.91 6.58
CA PHE A 208 -3.51 -4.27 5.54
C PHE A 208 -3.65 -5.15 4.30
N GLN A 209 -2.55 -5.73 3.78
CA GLN A 209 -2.58 -6.56 2.58
C GLN A 209 -3.35 -7.87 2.82
N ILE A 210 -3.08 -8.58 3.93
CA ILE A 210 -3.84 -9.78 4.29
C ILE A 210 -5.34 -9.48 4.40
N HIS A 211 -5.69 -8.31 4.95
CA HIS A 211 -7.09 -7.89 5.04
C HIS A 211 -7.68 -7.54 3.66
N ASP A 212 -6.92 -6.90 2.78
CA ASP A 212 -7.37 -6.62 1.41
C ASP A 212 -7.60 -7.92 0.62
N ASP A 213 -6.73 -8.92 0.75
CA ASP A 213 -6.91 -10.25 0.14
C ASP A 213 -8.17 -10.98 0.67
N LEU A 214 -8.46 -10.84 1.97
CA LEU A 214 -9.72 -11.33 2.54
C LEU A 214 -10.94 -10.61 1.95
N LEU A 215 -10.87 -9.29 1.77
CA LEU A 215 -11.96 -8.52 1.19
C LEU A 215 -12.18 -8.85 -0.29
N GLU A 216 -11.14 -9.25 -1.03
CA GLU A 216 -11.25 -9.71 -2.41
C GLU A 216 -12.13 -10.97 -2.54
N ILE A 217 -12.17 -11.80 -1.50
CA ILE A 217 -13.00 -13.00 -1.47
C ILE A 217 -14.31 -12.75 -0.74
N PHE A 218 -14.28 -12.16 0.46
CA PHE A 218 -15.43 -12.06 1.38
C PHE A 218 -16.08 -10.67 1.41
N GLY A 219 -15.57 -9.72 0.63
CA GLY A 219 -16.11 -8.36 0.58
C GLY A 219 -17.50 -8.29 -0.05
N ASP A 220 -18.11 -7.12 0.10
CA ASP A 220 -19.38 -6.76 -0.52
C ASP A 220 -19.08 -6.13 -1.91
N PRO A 221 -19.53 -6.74 -3.03
CA PRO A 221 -19.28 -6.24 -4.38
C PRO A 221 -19.75 -4.79 -4.58
N ASP A 222 -20.85 -4.41 -3.94
CA ASP A 222 -21.42 -3.05 -4.09
C ASP A 222 -20.54 -1.98 -3.43
N LYS A 223 -19.74 -2.37 -2.43
CA LYS A 223 -18.82 -1.49 -1.72
C LYS A 223 -17.41 -1.48 -2.32
N MET A 224 -16.98 -2.59 -2.91
CA MET A 224 -15.62 -2.75 -3.43
C MET A 224 -15.40 -2.04 -4.77
N GLY A 225 -16.46 -1.89 -5.59
CA GLY A 225 -16.38 -1.22 -6.89
C GLY A 225 -15.56 -1.95 -7.95
N LYS A 226 -15.25 -3.24 -7.72
CA LYS A 226 -14.58 -4.16 -8.66
C LYS A 226 -15.19 -5.55 -8.56
N SER A 227 -14.95 -6.40 -9.58
CA SER A 227 -15.29 -7.82 -9.51
C SER A 227 -14.46 -8.49 -8.44
N LEU A 228 -15.10 -9.31 -7.59
CA LEU A 228 -14.42 -10.08 -6.55
C LEU A 228 -13.95 -11.44 -7.09
N GLY A 229 -12.87 -11.97 -6.51
CA GLY A 229 -12.33 -13.28 -6.87
C GLY A 229 -11.35 -13.24 -8.06
N SER A 230 -10.92 -12.07 -8.50
CA SER A 230 -9.92 -11.92 -9.57
C SER A 230 -8.59 -12.59 -9.21
N ASP A 231 -8.14 -12.45 -7.96
CA ASP A 231 -6.88 -13.04 -7.49
C ASP A 231 -6.82 -14.56 -7.69
N ILE A 232 -7.95 -15.27 -7.50
CA ILE A 232 -8.00 -16.72 -7.74
C ILE A 232 -7.88 -17.02 -9.24
N THR A 233 -8.57 -16.26 -10.08
CA THR A 233 -8.55 -16.47 -11.54
C THR A 233 -7.20 -16.12 -12.18
N GLU A 234 -6.47 -15.18 -11.60
CA GLU A 234 -5.11 -14.77 -11.98
C GLU A 234 -4.03 -15.71 -11.44
N GLY A 235 -4.41 -16.67 -10.56
CA GLY A 235 -3.47 -17.64 -9.98
C GLY A 235 -2.57 -17.06 -8.90
N LYS A 236 -2.97 -15.96 -8.27
CA LYS A 236 -2.23 -15.34 -7.15
C LYS A 236 -2.17 -16.27 -5.95
N GLN A 237 -0.99 -16.36 -5.37
CA GLN A 237 -0.72 -17.17 -4.18
C GLN A 237 -0.97 -16.35 -2.91
N THR A 238 -2.24 -16.05 -2.61
CA THR A 238 -2.62 -15.40 -1.34
C THR A 238 -2.49 -16.37 -0.17
N LEU A 239 -2.44 -15.86 1.06
CA LEU A 239 -2.33 -16.69 2.27
C LEU A 239 -3.46 -17.73 2.34
N MET A 240 -4.68 -17.38 1.94
CA MET A 240 -5.81 -18.34 1.87
C MET A 240 -5.56 -19.48 0.89
N VAL A 241 -5.01 -19.18 -0.29
CA VAL A 241 -4.68 -20.18 -1.32
C VAL A 241 -3.55 -21.08 -0.85
N ILE A 242 -2.53 -20.54 -0.21
CA ILE A 242 -1.39 -21.31 0.31
C ILE A 242 -1.85 -22.29 1.38
N ILE A 243 -2.59 -21.83 2.40
CA ILE A 243 -3.14 -22.68 3.46
C ILE A 243 -4.05 -23.77 2.89
N ALA A 244 -4.92 -23.42 1.94
CA ALA A 244 -5.79 -24.38 1.26
C ALA A 244 -5.00 -25.48 0.56
N ARG A 245 -3.96 -25.10 -0.17
CA ARG A 245 -3.08 -26.04 -0.90
C ARG A 245 -2.27 -26.94 0.04
N GLU A 246 -1.79 -26.41 1.17
CA GLU A 246 -0.94 -27.15 2.11
C GLU A 246 -1.76 -28.12 2.98
N HIS A 247 -2.88 -27.68 3.51
CA HIS A 247 -3.65 -28.45 4.48
C HIS A 247 -4.85 -29.23 3.89
N PHE A 248 -5.37 -28.82 2.71
CA PHE A 248 -6.55 -29.39 2.07
C PHE A 248 -6.31 -29.76 0.61
N LYS A 249 -5.15 -30.33 0.31
CA LYS A 249 -4.60 -30.52 -1.03
C LYS A 249 -5.56 -31.12 -2.05
N GLU A 250 -6.26 -32.23 -1.69
CA GLU A 250 -7.15 -32.92 -2.61
C GLU A 250 -8.41 -32.13 -2.90
N GLU A 251 -9.02 -31.56 -1.85
CA GLU A 251 -10.25 -30.76 -1.98
C GLU A 251 -9.97 -29.45 -2.73
N TRP A 252 -8.83 -28.80 -2.43
CA TRP A 252 -8.39 -27.60 -3.13
C TRP A 252 -8.14 -27.86 -4.61
N ALA A 253 -7.44 -28.97 -4.94
CA ALA A 253 -7.18 -29.33 -6.32
C ALA A 253 -8.49 -29.63 -7.09
N ALA A 254 -9.46 -30.29 -6.46
CA ALA A 254 -10.77 -30.52 -7.07
C ALA A 254 -11.55 -29.22 -7.29
N LEU A 255 -11.45 -28.26 -6.36
CA LEU A 255 -12.14 -26.97 -6.45
C LEU A 255 -11.48 -26.06 -7.51
N SER A 256 -10.15 -25.91 -7.48
CA SER A 256 -9.41 -24.99 -8.34
C SER A 256 -9.32 -25.41 -9.81
N ASN A 257 -9.39 -26.73 -10.09
CA ASN A 257 -9.39 -27.25 -11.46
C ASN A 257 -10.78 -27.23 -12.14
N ASP A 258 -11.86 -27.00 -11.39
CA ASP A 258 -13.22 -26.95 -11.93
C ASP A 258 -13.57 -25.55 -12.44
N LYS A 259 -13.50 -25.34 -13.76
CA LYS A 259 -13.81 -24.06 -14.43
C LYS A 259 -15.28 -23.60 -14.25
N GLY A 260 -16.16 -24.43 -13.73
CA GLY A 260 -17.56 -24.11 -13.45
C GLY A 260 -17.79 -23.46 -12.09
N LYS A 261 -16.77 -23.40 -11.22
CA LYS A 261 -16.89 -22.88 -9.86
C LYS A 261 -17.06 -21.36 -9.84
N LYS A 262 -17.89 -20.93 -8.91
CA LYS A 262 -18.18 -19.52 -8.64
C LYS A 262 -17.46 -19.07 -7.37
N LEU A 263 -17.35 -17.78 -7.18
CA LEU A 263 -16.76 -17.19 -5.96
C LEU A 263 -17.38 -17.76 -4.67
N GLU A 264 -18.67 -18.04 -4.67
CA GLU A 264 -19.38 -18.63 -3.52
C GLU A 264 -18.86 -20.03 -3.15
N ASP A 265 -18.42 -20.83 -4.13
CA ASP A 265 -17.83 -22.15 -3.87
C ASP A 265 -16.51 -22.01 -3.10
N TYR A 266 -15.68 -21.02 -3.46
CA TYR A 266 -14.43 -20.69 -2.75
C TYR A 266 -14.71 -20.14 -1.34
N ARG A 267 -15.68 -19.23 -1.19
CA ARG A 267 -16.11 -18.73 0.13
C ARG A 267 -16.52 -19.86 1.06
N ASN A 268 -17.40 -20.75 0.59
CA ASN A 268 -17.85 -21.90 1.35
C ASN A 268 -16.71 -22.85 1.71
N PHE A 269 -15.77 -23.06 0.80
CA PHE A 269 -14.58 -23.87 1.07
C PHE A 269 -13.70 -23.25 2.16
N PHE A 270 -13.34 -21.97 2.05
CA PHE A 270 -12.50 -21.28 3.03
C PHE A 270 -13.16 -21.16 4.40
N SER A 271 -14.49 -20.92 4.45
CA SER A 271 -15.21 -20.79 5.72
C SER A 271 -15.38 -22.13 6.43
N ARG A 272 -15.77 -23.21 5.73
CA ARG A 272 -15.97 -24.53 6.36
C ARG A 272 -14.68 -25.17 6.89
N ASN A 273 -13.56 -24.84 6.26
CA ASN A 273 -12.22 -25.31 6.64
C ASN A 273 -11.49 -24.35 7.60
N GLU A 274 -12.19 -23.36 8.17
CA GLU A 274 -11.69 -22.33 9.09
C GLU A 274 -10.53 -21.47 8.55
N ILE A 275 -10.19 -21.55 7.26
CA ILE A 275 -9.11 -20.80 6.63
C ILE A 275 -9.36 -19.28 6.73
N GLU A 276 -10.61 -18.85 6.48
CA GLU A 276 -10.99 -17.44 6.64
C GLU A 276 -10.65 -16.93 8.05
N LYS A 277 -10.99 -17.71 9.07
CA LYS A 277 -10.76 -17.35 10.47
C LYS A 277 -9.27 -17.25 10.78
N GLU A 278 -8.48 -18.23 10.36
CA GLU A 278 -7.03 -18.27 10.54
C GLU A 278 -6.34 -17.04 9.91
N VAL A 279 -6.70 -16.72 8.66
CA VAL A 279 -6.14 -15.56 7.95
C VAL A 279 -6.59 -14.22 8.57
N ARG A 280 -7.83 -14.14 9.08
CA ARG A 280 -8.29 -12.97 9.86
C ARG A 280 -7.51 -12.79 11.16
N GLU A 281 -7.19 -13.88 11.84
CA GLU A 281 -6.37 -13.85 13.06
C GLU A 281 -4.94 -13.41 12.75
N SER A 282 -4.34 -13.91 11.66
CA SER A 282 -3.03 -13.46 11.18
C SER A 282 -3.01 -11.95 10.90
N ALA A 283 -3.99 -11.41 10.19
CA ALA A 283 -4.09 -9.96 9.96
C ALA A 283 -4.16 -9.16 11.27
N ARG A 284 -4.97 -9.63 12.24
CA ARG A 284 -5.10 -9.00 13.56
C ARG A 284 -3.79 -9.01 14.36
N GLU A 285 -3.02 -10.08 14.25
CA GLU A 285 -1.72 -10.18 14.91
C GLU A 285 -0.74 -9.13 14.38
N TYR A 286 -0.67 -8.91 13.07
CA TYR A 286 0.15 -7.85 12.49
C TYR A 286 -0.29 -6.45 12.94
N PHE A 287 -1.58 -6.16 13.02
CA PHE A 287 -2.06 -4.90 13.59
C PHE A 287 -1.69 -4.76 15.09
N LYS A 288 -1.75 -5.83 15.86
CA LYS A 288 -1.30 -5.85 17.26
C LYS A 288 0.21 -5.59 17.36
N ASN A 289 1.01 -6.22 16.50
CA ASN A 289 2.46 -6.02 16.46
C ASN A 289 2.79 -4.55 16.07
N ALA A 290 2.03 -3.95 15.16
CA ALA A 290 2.15 -2.52 14.87
C ALA A 290 1.88 -1.65 16.11
N VAL A 291 0.84 -1.94 16.90
CA VAL A 291 0.58 -1.22 18.18
C VAL A 291 1.77 -1.33 19.12
N GLN A 292 2.36 -2.52 19.29
CA GLN A 292 3.49 -2.74 20.20
C GLN A 292 4.70 -1.86 19.85
N GLN A 293 4.99 -1.65 18.57
CA GLN A 293 6.13 -0.82 18.14
C GLN A 293 5.98 0.63 18.60
N ILE A 294 4.79 1.20 18.49
CA ILE A 294 4.56 2.60 18.88
C ILE A 294 4.41 2.78 20.42
N GLU A 295 4.31 1.71 21.21
CA GLU A 295 4.32 1.79 22.67
C GLU A 295 5.68 2.23 23.23
N THR A 296 6.73 2.16 22.44
CA THR A 296 8.05 2.74 22.76
C THR A 296 8.04 4.26 22.77
N LEU A 297 7.07 4.90 22.13
CA LEU A 297 6.91 6.35 22.06
C LEU A 297 6.23 6.91 23.32
N PRO A 298 6.42 8.21 23.65
CA PRO A 298 5.64 8.88 24.68
C PRO A 298 4.11 8.76 24.42
N PRO A 299 3.28 8.61 25.46
CA PRO A 299 1.84 8.35 25.29
C PRO A 299 1.08 9.34 24.42
N ASN A 300 1.45 10.63 24.47
CA ASN A 300 0.85 11.67 23.64
C ASN A 300 1.16 11.52 22.15
N GLN A 301 2.23 10.85 21.78
CA GLN A 301 2.62 10.58 20.39
C GLN A 301 1.93 9.32 19.84
N GLN A 302 1.44 8.44 20.70
CA GLN A 302 0.80 7.18 20.33
C GLN A 302 -0.65 7.34 19.85
N ILE A 303 -1.39 8.35 20.37
CA ILE A 303 -2.86 8.43 20.28
C ILE A 303 -3.34 8.45 18.82
N GLU A 304 -2.80 9.36 18.00
CA GLU A 304 -3.22 9.50 16.60
C GLU A 304 -2.82 8.29 15.77
N LEU A 305 -1.66 7.68 16.04
CA LEU A 305 -1.18 6.47 15.38
C LEU A 305 -2.04 5.24 15.72
N LYS A 306 -2.44 5.06 16.98
CA LYS A 306 -3.38 3.99 17.39
C LYS A 306 -4.76 4.15 16.73
N ASN A 307 -5.26 5.38 16.66
CA ASN A 307 -6.51 5.66 15.95
C ASN A 307 -6.40 5.36 14.44
N PHE A 308 -5.24 5.63 13.84
CA PHE A 308 -4.97 5.30 12.45
C PHE A 308 -4.97 3.78 12.19
N ILE A 309 -4.32 2.99 13.07
CA ILE A 309 -4.38 1.52 12.98
C ILE A 309 -5.85 1.06 13.02
N SER A 310 -6.63 1.57 13.98
CA SER A 310 -8.05 1.23 14.11
C SER A 310 -8.87 1.59 12.86
N MET A 311 -8.57 2.75 12.24
CA MET A 311 -9.21 3.17 10.99
C MET A 311 -8.87 2.22 9.82
N VAL A 312 -7.61 1.77 9.73
CA VAL A 312 -7.16 0.85 8.67
C VAL A 312 -7.74 -0.54 8.88
N GLN A 313 -7.74 -1.04 10.12
CA GLN A 313 -8.24 -2.36 10.50
C GLN A 313 -9.75 -2.52 10.29
N ASN A 314 -10.53 -1.46 10.57
CA ASN A 314 -12.01 -1.47 10.46
C ASN A 314 -12.52 -1.10 9.07
N ARG A 315 -11.64 -1.02 8.09
CA ARG A 315 -11.99 -0.73 6.71
C ARG A 315 -12.82 -1.87 6.12
N SER A 316 -13.95 -1.54 5.51
CA SER A 316 -14.87 -2.50 4.87
C SER A 316 -14.82 -2.43 3.33
N SER A 317 -13.97 -1.56 2.78
CA SER A 317 -13.77 -1.39 1.33
C SER A 317 -12.51 -0.54 1.04
#